data_2f6bc007ff1c22862589179dedfd3f58
#
_entry.id   2f6bc007ff1c22862589179dedfd3f58
#
_cell.length_a   1.000
_cell.length_b   1.000
_cell.length_c   1.000
_cell.angle_alpha   90.00
_cell.angle_beta   90.00
_cell.angle_gamma   90.00
#
_symmetry.space_group_name_H-M   'P 1'
#
loop_
_entity.id
_entity.type
_entity.pdbx_description
1 polymer ?
#
loop_
_entity_poly.entity_id
_entity_poly.type
_entity_poly.pdbx_seq_one_letter_code
_entity_poly.pdbx_strand_id
1 'polypeptide(L)'
;MLEYYTGADISDFSRNGAAHNFEFYRFNAREPDSFREMRAAAAFDVILDDGSHMSFHQQQTLVLLWDKLKPGGLFIIENLQWQPLDDKFVPKTAELLAKFDDDLAFKDHPLGAGLARIRANIAQQPEIFFESYFKTGGAHDKPKLAVLIKGPSI
;
A
#
# COMPACT_ATOMS: atom_id res chain seq x y z
N MET A 1 7.12 -5.83 21.19
CA MET A 1 8.39 -5.26 20.71
C MET A 1 8.57 -5.74 19.28
N LEU A 2 8.79 -4.85 18.31
CA LEU A 2 9.07 -5.27 16.93
C LEU A 2 10.47 -5.91 16.93
N GLU A 3 10.56 -7.16 16.48
CA GLU A 3 11.81 -7.91 16.51
C GLU A 3 12.66 -7.70 15.24
N TYR A 4 12.00 -7.29 14.14
CA TYR A 4 12.66 -7.19 12.84
C TYR A 4 12.06 -6.07 11.98
N TYR A 5 12.90 -5.32 11.26
CA TYR A 5 12.49 -4.25 10.36
C TYR A 5 13.03 -4.51 8.96
N THR A 6 12.21 -4.25 7.96
CA THR A 6 12.63 -4.24 6.57
C THR A 6 12.37 -2.88 5.98
N GLY A 7 13.41 -2.22 5.48
CA GLY A 7 13.30 -0.99 4.71
C GLY A 7 13.42 -1.28 3.22
N ALA A 8 12.70 -0.50 2.39
CA ALA A 8 12.80 -0.61 0.95
C ALA A 8 12.61 0.75 0.29
N ASP A 9 13.48 1.11 -0.65
CA ASP A 9 13.47 2.40 -1.35
C ASP A 9 14.08 2.26 -2.74
N ILE A 10 13.85 3.26 -3.61
CA ILE A 10 14.53 3.37 -4.90
C ILE A 10 16.01 3.76 -4.74
N SER A 11 16.34 4.49 -3.68
CA SER A 11 17.70 4.86 -3.30
C SER A 11 18.35 3.78 -2.46
N ASP A 12 19.68 3.65 -2.54
CA ASP A 12 20.43 2.68 -1.75
C ASP A 12 20.82 3.29 -0.39
N PHE A 13 20.08 2.95 0.65
CA PHE A 13 20.36 3.32 2.03
C PHE A 13 21.07 2.21 2.83
N SER A 14 21.47 1.11 2.19
CA SER A 14 22.10 -0.06 2.85
C SER A 14 23.35 0.27 3.65
N ARG A 15 24.00 1.42 3.36
CA ARG A 15 25.22 1.88 4.03
C ARG A 15 25.00 2.65 5.33
N ASN A 16 23.77 2.97 5.69
CA ASN A 16 23.45 3.81 6.86
C ASN A 16 23.41 3.03 8.18
N GLY A 17 24.26 2.01 8.33
CA GLY A 17 24.48 1.33 9.61
C GLY A 17 23.29 0.48 10.03
N ALA A 18 23.19 -0.73 9.50
CA ALA A 18 22.15 -1.66 9.89
C ALA A 18 22.23 -2.01 11.37
N ALA A 19 21.19 -1.70 12.12
CA ALA A 19 20.94 -2.40 13.37
C ALA A 19 20.84 -3.90 13.08
N HIS A 20 21.18 -4.78 14.02
CA HIS A 20 21.19 -6.23 13.82
C HIS A 20 19.83 -6.84 13.41
N ASN A 21 18.76 -6.05 13.45
CA ASN A 21 17.39 -6.44 13.13
C ASN A 21 16.79 -5.65 11.95
N PHE A 22 17.63 -5.15 11.04
CA PHE A 22 17.18 -4.38 9.87
C PHE A 22 17.73 -5.00 8.59
N GLU A 23 16.84 -5.26 7.63
CA GLU A 23 17.16 -5.60 6.25
C GLU A 23 16.73 -4.48 5.31
N PHE A 24 17.48 -4.26 4.26
CA PHE A 24 17.17 -3.26 3.25
C PHE A 24 17.09 -3.89 1.87
N TYR A 25 16.04 -3.56 1.14
CA TYR A 25 15.84 -3.96 -0.25
C TYR A 25 15.72 -2.71 -1.14
N ARG A 26 16.45 -2.71 -2.25
CA ARG A 26 16.28 -1.69 -3.26
C ARG A 26 15.19 -2.10 -4.24
N PHE A 27 14.15 -1.27 -4.40
CA PHE A 27 13.12 -1.54 -5.39
C PHE A 27 12.60 -0.23 -6.04
N ASN A 28 12.02 -0.39 -7.24
CA ASN A 28 11.34 0.68 -7.96
C ASN A 28 9.87 0.28 -8.14
N ALA A 29 8.94 1.03 -7.57
CA ALA A 29 7.50 0.76 -7.66
C ALA A 29 6.95 0.76 -9.10
N ARG A 30 7.69 1.30 -10.08
CA ARG A 30 7.36 1.22 -11.52
C ARG A 30 7.67 -0.14 -12.14
N GLU A 31 8.55 -0.91 -11.52
CA GLU A 31 9.12 -2.14 -12.07
C GLU A 31 8.72 -3.35 -11.23
N PRO A 32 7.68 -4.12 -11.62
CA PRO A 32 7.20 -5.27 -10.84
C PRO A 32 8.29 -6.30 -10.52
N ASP A 33 9.27 -6.45 -11.40
CA ASP A 33 10.37 -7.40 -11.20
C ASP A 33 11.32 -6.99 -10.08
N SER A 34 11.39 -5.69 -9.76
CA SER A 34 12.22 -5.18 -8.66
C SER A 34 11.75 -5.67 -7.28
N PHE A 35 10.48 -6.08 -7.15
CA PHE A 35 9.93 -6.66 -5.93
C PHE A 35 10.33 -8.12 -5.68
N ARG A 36 11.11 -8.75 -6.57
CA ARG A 36 11.42 -10.18 -6.49
C ARG A 36 12.09 -10.57 -5.18
N GLU A 37 13.08 -9.81 -4.73
CA GLU A 37 13.80 -10.08 -3.49
C GLU A 37 12.91 -9.91 -2.27
N MET A 38 12.15 -8.83 -2.21
CA MET A 38 11.17 -8.58 -1.16
C MET A 38 10.10 -9.68 -1.11
N ARG A 39 9.66 -10.17 -2.26
CA ARG A 39 8.71 -11.29 -2.35
C ARG A 39 9.29 -12.61 -1.89
N ALA A 40 10.62 -12.78 -1.89
CA ALA A 40 11.31 -13.94 -1.33
C ALA A 40 11.50 -13.83 0.19
N ALA A 41 11.42 -12.64 0.78
CA ALA A 41 11.55 -12.42 2.21
C ALA A 41 10.48 -13.15 3.04
N ALA A 42 10.66 -13.22 4.36
CA ALA A 42 9.66 -13.73 5.29
C ALA A 42 8.36 -12.89 5.26
N ALA A 43 7.27 -13.46 5.75
CA ALA A 43 5.99 -12.74 5.83
C ALA A 43 6.03 -11.65 6.92
N PHE A 44 5.36 -10.54 6.65
CA PHE A 44 5.34 -9.35 7.49
C PHE A 44 4.06 -9.28 8.35
N ASP A 45 4.19 -8.72 9.54
CA ASP A 45 3.04 -8.37 10.38
C ASP A 45 2.43 -7.02 9.94
N VAL A 46 3.28 -6.10 9.48
CA VAL A 46 2.88 -4.77 9.01
C VAL A 46 3.67 -4.43 7.74
N ILE A 47 2.98 -3.90 6.75
CA ILE A 47 3.57 -3.27 5.56
C ILE A 47 3.08 -1.83 5.53
N LEU A 48 4.02 -0.87 5.45
CA LEU A 48 3.75 0.55 5.30
C LEU A 48 4.25 1.01 3.93
N ASP A 49 3.35 1.55 3.10
CA ASP A 49 3.67 2.19 1.83
C ASP A 49 3.68 3.71 1.99
N ASP A 50 4.86 4.27 2.09
CA ASP A 50 5.17 5.70 2.07
C ASP A 50 6.11 6.02 0.90
N GLY A 51 5.85 5.42 -0.26
CA GLY A 51 6.70 5.49 -1.46
C GLY A 51 6.46 6.72 -2.32
N SER A 52 6.20 6.52 -3.61
CA SER A 52 6.08 7.60 -4.60
C SER A 52 4.75 8.38 -4.56
N HIS A 53 3.76 7.92 -3.82
CA HIS A 53 2.40 8.45 -3.68
C HIS A 53 1.57 8.46 -4.99
N MET A 54 2.10 7.96 -6.10
CA MET A 54 1.33 7.78 -7.33
C MET A 54 0.31 6.66 -7.12
N SER A 55 -0.94 6.89 -7.51
CA SER A 55 -2.02 5.94 -7.28
C SER A 55 -1.73 4.56 -7.84
N PHE A 56 -1.24 4.48 -9.08
CA PHE A 56 -0.88 3.20 -9.68
C PHE A 56 0.21 2.46 -8.90
N HIS A 57 1.24 3.17 -8.41
CA HIS A 57 2.33 2.57 -7.65
C HIS A 57 1.87 2.03 -6.31
N GLN A 58 1.04 2.77 -5.56
CA GLN A 58 0.44 2.32 -4.31
C GLN A 58 -0.42 1.06 -4.52
N GLN A 59 -1.26 1.07 -5.54
CA GLN A 59 -2.11 -0.07 -5.90
C GLN A 59 -1.28 -1.27 -6.37
N GLN A 60 -0.19 -1.04 -7.11
CA GLN A 60 0.74 -2.10 -7.53
C GLN A 60 1.49 -2.70 -6.35
N THR A 61 2.02 -1.88 -5.45
CA THR A 61 2.69 -2.33 -4.21
C THR A 61 1.74 -3.16 -3.37
N LEU A 62 0.51 -2.70 -3.18
CA LEU A 62 -0.54 -3.44 -2.49
C LEU A 62 -0.76 -4.83 -3.11
N VAL A 63 -0.91 -4.92 -4.43
CA VAL A 63 -1.14 -6.21 -5.11
C VAL A 63 0.08 -7.14 -5.02
N LEU A 64 1.28 -6.61 -5.18
CA LEU A 64 2.51 -7.41 -5.21
C LEU A 64 2.93 -7.92 -3.83
N LEU A 65 2.64 -7.16 -2.76
CA LEU A 65 3.07 -7.49 -1.40
C LEU A 65 1.97 -8.06 -0.52
N TRP A 66 0.71 -8.07 -0.96
CA TRP A 66 -0.39 -8.60 -0.15
C TRP A 66 -0.16 -10.03 0.36
N ASP A 67 0.39 -10.90 -0.48
CA ASP A 67 0.65 -12.28 -0.10
C ASP A 67 1.76 -12.42 0.95
N LYS A 68 2.60 -11.40 1.08
CA LYS A 68 3.66 -11.35 2.09
C LYS A 68 3.16 -10.85 3.45
N LEU A 69 1.93 -10.35 3.51
CA LEU A 69 1.31 -9.99 4.78
C LEU A 69 0.79 -11.24 5.47
N LYS A 70 1.04 -11.41 6.77
CA LYS A 70 0.48 -12.49 7.58
C LYS A 70 -1.04 -12.34 7.73
N PRO A 71 -1.79 -13.41 7.97
CA PRO A 71 -3.18 -13.29 8.41
C PRO A 71 -3.29 -12.40 9.64
N GLY A 72 -4.25 -11.47 9.65
CA GLY A 72 -4.40 -10.43 10.68
C GLY A 72 -3.38 -9.28 10.59
N GLY A 73 -2.44 -9.33 9.66
CA GLY A 73 -1.46 -8.26 9.42
C GLY A 73 -2.08 -7.02 8.79
N LEU A 74 -1.37 -5.90 8.91
CA LEU A 74 -1.82 -4.57 8.47
C LEU A 74 -1.05 -4.13 7.21
N PHE A 75 -1.79 -3.69 6.18
CA PHE A 75 -1.23 -2.94 5.07
C PHE A 75 -1.67 -1.48 5.20
N ILE A 76 -0.71 -0.57 5.35
CA ILE A 76 -0.94 0.86 5.58
C ILE A 76 -0.44 1.62 4.36
N ILE A 77 -1.25 2.51 3.81
CA ILE A 77 -0.90 3.37 2.67
C ILE A 77 -1.01 4.82 3.13
N GLU A 78 0.09 5.57 3.03
CA GLU A 78 0.17 6.96 3.45
C GLU A 78 -0.01 7.96 2.30
N ASN A 79 -0.15 9.24 2.68
CA ASN A 79 -0.17 10.39 1.78
C ASN A 79 -1.26 10.35 0.69
N LEU A 80 -2.43 9.79 1.00
CA LEU A 80 -3.57 9.71 0.08
C LEU A 80 -4.11 11.09 -0.34
N GLN A 81 -3.85 12.15 0.44
CA GLN A 81 -4.23 13.53 0.10
C GLN A 81 -3.35 14.13 -0.99
N TRP A 82 -2.18 13.56 -1.22
CA TRP A 82 -1.21 14.07 -2.19
C TRP A 82 -0.88 13.01 -3.23
N GLN A 83 -1.79 12.83 -4.16
CA GLN A 83 -1.60 11.91 -5.27
C GLN A 83 -1.33 12.71 -6.54
N PRO A 84 -0.09 12.72 -7.04
CA PRO A 84 0.25 13.38 -8.30
C PRO A 84 -0.53 12.75 -9.47
N LEU A 85 -0.55 13.43 -10.61
CA LEU A 85 -1.12 12.88 -11.83
C LEU A 85 -0.43 11.56 -12.17
N ASP A 86 -1.24 10.55 -12.40
CA ASP A 86 -0.80 9.21 -12.75
C ASP A 86 -0.87 9.01 -14.26
N ASP A 87 0.19 8.49 -14.85
CA ASP A 87 0.27 8.20 -16.28
C ASP A 87 -0.54 6.95 -16.69
N LYS A 88 -1.02 6.17 -15.72
CA LYS A 88 -1.79 4.95 -15.95
C LYS A 88 -3.30 5.15 -15.98
N PHE A 89 -3.78 6.37 -15.78
CA PHE A 89 -5.22 6.70 -15.77
C PHE A 89 -6.06 5.79 -14.84
N VAL A 90 -5.52 5.45 -13.68
CA VAL A 90 -6.23 4.69 -12.66
C VAL A 90 -6.94 5.64 -11.69
N PRO A 91 -8.01 5.18 -11.00
CA PRO A 91 -8.64 5.97 -9.95
C PRO A 91 -7.64 6.25 -8.82
N LYS A 92 -7.84 7.35 -8.10
CA LYS A 92 -7.06 7.62 -6.91
C LYS A 92 -7.21 6.49 -5.89
N THR A 93 -6.13 6.17 -5.19
CA THR A 93 -6.13 5.04 -4.24
C THR A 93 -7.23 5.18 -3.20
N ALA A 94 -7.47 6.38 -2.65
CA ALA A 94 -8.56 6.61 -1.71
C ALA A 94 -9.95 6.36 -2.33
N GLU A 95 -10.17 6.78 -3.58
CA GLU A 95 -11.44 6.57 -4.30
C GLU A 95 -11.67 5.09 -4.61
N LEU A 96 -10.61 4.38 -4.98
CA LEU A 96 -10.65 2.93 -5.21
C LEU A 96 -11.01 2.18 -3.92
N LEU A 97 -10.33 2.50 -2.82
CA LEU A 97 -10.54 1.85 -1.53
C LEU A 97 -11.91 2.17 -0.91
N ALA A 98 -12.44 3.36 -1.15
CA ALA A 98 -13.79 3.73 -0.71
C ALA A 98 -14.91 2.92 -1.41
N LYS A 99 -14.59 2.29 -2.55
CA LYS A 99 -15.51 1.44 -3.34
C LYS A 99 -15.01 -0.01 -3.39
N PHE A 100 -14.25 -0.45 -2.39
CA PHE A 100 -13.55 -1.71 -2.45
C PHE A 100 -14.48 -2.93 -2.42
N ASP A 101 -15.73 -2.78 -1.99
CA ASP A 101 -16.80 -3.79 -2.01
C ASP A 101 -17.58 -3.84 -3.34
N ASP A 102 -17.43 -2.85 -4.21
CA ASP A 102 -18.09 -2.82 -5.51
C ASP A 102 -17.37 -3.75 -6.52
N ASP A 103 -18.08 -4.76 -7.02
CA ASP A 103 -17.57 -5.69 -8.03
C ASP A 103 -17.11 -5.00 -9.32
N LEU A 104 -17.70 -3.87 -9.66
CA LEU A 104 -17.38 -3.12 -10.88
C LEU A 104 -16.16 -2.22 -10.71
N ALA A 105 -15.72 -1.93 -9.49
CA ALA A 105 -14.61 -1.02 -9.23
C ALA A 105 -13.28 -1.46 -9.88
N PHE A 106 -13.13 -2.77 -10.16
CA PHE A 106 -11.89 -3.33 -10.70
C PHE A 106 -11.99 -3.81 -12.15
N LYS A 107 -13.17 -3.69 -12.78
CA LYS A 107 -13.47 -4.33 -14.09
C LYS A 107 -12.48 -3.95 -15.18
N ASP A 108 -12.17 -2.67 -15.30
CA ASP A 108 -11.28 -2.14 -16.34
C ASP A 108 -9.92 -1.71 -15.78
N HIS A 109 -9.61 -2.12 -14.53
CA HIS A 109 -8.38 -1.72 -13.86
C HIS A 109 -7.22 -2.64 -14.28
N PRO A 110 -6.00 -2.10 -14.60
CA PRO A 110 -4.85 -2.91 -14.98
C PRO A 110 -4.45 -3.98 -13.95
N LEU A 111 -4.73 -3.71 -12.68
CA LEU A 111 -4.46 -4.62 -11.55
C LEU A 111 -5.73 -5.32 -11.04
N GLY A 112 -6.82 -5.30 -11.79
CA GLY A 112 -8.15 -5.71 -11.34
C GLY A 112 -8.21 -7.10 -10.73
N ALA A 113 -7.57 -8.09 -11.35
CA ALA A 113 -7.52 -9.46 -10.82
C ALA A 113 -6.83 -9.53 -9.45
N GLY A 114 -5.74 -8.78 -9.26
CA GLY A 114 -5.03 -8.70 -7.97
C GLY A 114 -5.87 -8.01 -6.90
N LEU A 115 -6.52 -6.91 -7.23
CA LEU A 115 -7.39 -6.15 -6.33
C LEU A 115 -8.62 -6.98 -5.92
N ALA A 116 -9.24 -7.71 -6.85
CA ALA A 116 -10.36 -8.60 -6.56
C ALA A 116 -9.94 -9.73 -5.60
N ARG A 117 -8.75 -10.30 -5.79
CA ARG A 117 -8.19 -11.30 -4.87
C ARG A 117 -7.96 -10.73 -3.47
N ILE A 118 -7.46 -9.51 -3.36
CA ILE A 118 -7.29 -8.84 -2.07
C ILE A 118 -8.65 -8.63 -1.40
N ARG A 119 -9.63 -8.12 -2.13
CA ARG A 119 -10.99 -7.94 -1.64
C ARG A 119 -11.60 -9.23 -1.07
N ALA A 120 -11.38 -10.34 -1.75
CA ALA A 120 -11.85 -11.65 -1.27
C ALA A 120 -11.14 -12.14 0.01
N ASN A 121 -10.04 -11.50 0.39
CA ASN A 121 -9.19 -11.92 1.53
C ASN A 121 -8.95 -10.80 2.56
N ILE A 122 -9.66 -9.68 2.51
CA ILE A 122 -9.60 -8.69 3.60
C ILE A 122 -10.52 -9.12 4.75
N ALA A 123 -10.15 -8.78 5.99
CA ALA A 123 -10.95 -9.08 7.18
C ALA A 123 -12.20 -8.19 7.28
N GLN A 124 -12.09 -6.96 6.79
CA GLN A 124 -13.14 -5.93 6.78
C GLN A 124 -12.86 -4.91 5.69
N GLN A 125 -13.82 -4.03 5.41
CA GLN A 125 -13.61 -2.91 4.48
C GLN A 125 -12.40 -2.06 4.89
N PRO A 126 -11.63 -1.51 3.91
CA PRO A 126 -10.52 -0.62 4.21
C PRO A 126 -10.96 0.58 5.04
N GLU A 127 -10.21 0.91 6.06
CA GLU A 127 -10.45 2.12 6.86
C GLU A 127 -9.64 3.28 6.27
N ILE A 128 -10.32 4.39 5.94
CA ILE A 128 -9.69 5.60 5.42
C ILE A 128 -9.75 6.68 6.50
N PHE A 129 -8.59 7.17 6.91
CA PHE A 129 -8.45 8.23 7.89
C PHE A 129 -8.28 9.57 7.18
N PHE A 130 -8.97 10.59 7.67
CA PHE A 130 -9.00 11.93 7.10
C PHE A 130 -8.27 12.91 8.01
N GLU A 131 -7.60 13.89 7.40
CA GLU A 131 -7.03 15.04 8.08
C GLU A 131 -7.86 16.29 7.74
N SER A 132 -8.33 16.99 8.77
CA SER A 132 -9.10 18.23 8.62
C SER A 132 -8.18 19.42 8.44
N TYR A 133 -8.32 20.12 7.32
CA TYR A 133 -7.60 21.36 7.05
C TYR A 133 -8.57 22.55 7.13
N PHE A 134 -8.21 23.54 7.96
CA PHE A 134 -8.92 24.83 7.98
C PHE A 134 -8.31 25.76 6.92
N LYS A 135 -9.07 26.04 5.86
CA LYS A 135 -8.76 27.10 4.91
C LYS A 135 -9.85 28.18 5.01
N THR A 136 -9.53 29.41 4.54
CA THR A 136 -10.52 30.49 4.35
C THR A 136 -11.70 29.96 3.53
N GLY A 137 -12.84 29.70 4.20
CA GLY A 137 -14.05 29.15 3.56
C GLY A 137 -14.60 27.85 4.17
N GLY A 138 -13.95 27.25 5.17
CA GLY A 138 -14.46 26.08 5.88
C GLY A 138 -13.42 24.98 6.13
N ALA A 139 -13.84 23.94 6.82
CA ALA A 139 -13.04 22.73 7.02
C ALA A 139 -13.13 21.85 5.76
N HIS A 140 -11.98 21.39 5.26
CA HIS A 140 -11.89 20.42 4.18
C HIS A 140 -11.19 19.16 4.69
N ASP A 141 -11.90 18.04 4.68
CA ASP A 141 -11.32 16.75 5.03
C ASP A 141 -10.65 16.13 3.80
N LYS A 142 -9.40 15.72 3.98
CA LYS A 142 -8.66 15.01 2.94
C LYS A 142 -8.24 13.63 3.45
N PRO A 143 -8.35 12.59 2.61
CA PRO A 143 -7.88 11.26 2.99
C PRO A 143 -6.37 11.33 3.26
N LYS A 144 -5.93 10.89 4.43
CA LYS A 144 -4.54 10.92 4.86
C LYS A 144 -3.87 9.57 4.67
N LEU A 145 -4.46 8.54 5.24
CA LEU A 145 -3.97 7.18 5.13
C LEU A 145 -5.12 6.18 5.04
N ALA A 146 -4.83 5.00 4.54
CA ALA A 146 -5.73 3.85 4.58
C ALA A 146 -5.08 2.67 5.28
N VAL A 147 -5.89 1.87 5.96
CA VAL A 147 -5.49 0.62 6.61
C VAL A 147 -6.34 -0.52 6.06
N LEU A 148 -5.67 -1.57 5.59
CA LEU A 148 -6.28 -2.83 5.18
C LEU A 148 -5.80 -3.93 6.13
N ILE A 149 -6.71 -4.78 6.58
CA ILE A 149 -6.40 -5.92 7.46
C ILE A 149 -6.57 -7.19 6.66
N LYS A 150 -5.53 -8.02 6.60
CA LYS A 150 -5.61 -9.30 5.91
C LYS A 150 -6.49 -10.28 6.68
N GLY A 151 -7.42 -10.90 5.99
CA GLY A 151 -8.26 -11.95 6.53
C GLY A 151 -7.48 -13.23 6.88
N PRO A 152 -8.13 -14.19 7.51
CA PRO A 152 -7.53 -15.49 7.79
C PRO A 152 -7.14 -16.21 6.49
N SER A 153 -6.17 -17.11 6.57
CA SER A 153 -5.85 -17.99 5.45
C SER A 153 -7.06 -18.91 5.20
N ILE A 154 -7.55 -18.91 3.98
CA ILE A 154 -8.61 -19.81 3.50
C ILE A 154 -7.97 -21.15 3.16
#